data_ef07e19b6d821197449dd1c527f654c2
#
_entry.id   ef07e19b6d821197449dd1c527f654c2
#
_cell.length_a   1.000
_cell.length_b   1.000
_cell.length_c   1.000
_cell.angle_alpha   90.00
_cell.angle_beta   90.00
_cell.angle_gamma   90.00
#
_symmetry.space_group_name_H-M   'P 1'
#
loop_
_entity.id
_entity.type
_entity.pdbx_description
1 polymer ?
#
loop_
_entity_poly.entity_id
_entity_poly.type
_entity_poly.pdbx_seq_one_letter_code
_entity_poly.pdbx_strand_id
1 'polypeptide(L)'
;DRQPEFTQIDIEMSFIDEEDIFAHMEGLTRHVFKSVRGIDLPDPFQRLTFADAMETYGSDKPDLRYGMQLQDVKGFTDTSDFNAFKSVETVKGIIIEGGAKYSRKNIDELTDFVKKYKAKGLAWMKGEKGAFIGGISKFFSENLQKTMFEKLSVNDGDILFMIGDDSSIVLNAL
;
A
#
# COMPACT_ATOMS: atom_id res chain seq x y z
N ASP A 1 -12.19 26.16 -5.32
CA ASP A 1 -12.50 25.48 -4.06
C ASP A 1 -12.15 26.28 -2.80
N ARG A 2 -11.57 27.49 -2.92
CA ARG A 2 -11.36 28.41 -1.81
C ARG A 2 -12.48 29.43 -1.76
N GLN A 3 -13.13 29.54 -0.61
CA GLN A 3 -14.15 30.52 -0.36
C GLN A 3 -13.52 31.81 0.19
N PRO A 4 -13.97 33.00 -0.22
CA PRO A 4 -13.47 34.26 0.33
C PRO A 4 -13.92 34.51 1.78
N GLU A 5 -15.02 33.89 2.17
CA GLU A 5 -15.56 33.92 3.54
C GLU A 5 -15.89 32.50 3.99
N PHE A 6 -15.51 32.13 5.20
CA PHE A 6 -15.77 30.82 5.79
C PHE A 6 -15.84 30.90 7.31
N THR A 7 -16.54 29.96 7.91
CA THR A 7 -16.58 29.77 9.35
C THR A 7 -15.49 28.80 9.79
N GLN A 8 -14.79 29.15 10.84
CA GLN A 8 -13.80 28.28 11.50
C GLN A 8 -14.26 27.91 12.91
N ILE A 9 -13.80 26.74 13.34
CA ILE A 9 -13.74 26.39 14.76
C ILE A 9 -12.26 26.56 15.13
N ASP A 10 -12.00 27.56 15.97
CA ASP A 10 -10.66 27.85 16.47
C ASP A 10 -10.58 27.40 17.92
N ILE A 11 -9.57 26.60 18.26
CA ILE A 11 -9.43 25.98 19.57
C ILE A 11 -8.02 26.21 20.09
N GLU A 12 -7.93 26.92 21.22
CA GLU A 12 -6.70 27.11 21.95
C GLU A 12 -6.82 26.44 23.33
N MET A 13 -5.81 25.66 23.70
CA MET A 13 -5.78 24.94 24.97
C MET A 13 -4.40 25.10 25.61
N SER A 14 -4.35 25.08 26.95
CA SER A 14 -3.10 25.19 27.71
C SER A 14 -2.97 24.04 28.72
N PHE A 15 -1.72 23.71 29.09
CA PHE A 15 -1.39 22.64 30.02
C PHE A 15 -1.89 21.25 29.59
N ILE A 16 -1.78 20.95 28.27
CA ILE A 16 -2.23 19.71 27.63
C ILE A 16 -1.08 19.06 26.87
N ASP A 17 -1.25 17.78 26.52
CA ASP A 17 -0.41 17.03 25.60
C ASP A 17 -1.18 16.64 24.30
N GLU A 18 -0.52 15.90 23.42
CA GLU A 18 -1.09 15.49 22.13
C GLU A 18 -2.34 14.62 22.32
N GLU A 19 -2.36 13.76 23.36
CA GLU A 19 -3.49 12.85 23.60
C GLU A 19 -4.73 13.60 24.03
N ASP A 20 -4.57 14.69 24.77
CA ASP A 20 -5.70 15.58 25.11
C ASP A 20 -6.33 16.19 23.85
N ILE A 21 -5.50 16.67 22.91
CA ILE A 21 -5.97 17.20 21.61
C ILE A 21 -6.70 16.10 20.84
N PHE A 22 -6.11 14.91 20.72
CA PHE A 22 -6.73 13.80 20.00
C PHE A 22 -8.09 13.45 20.61
N ALA A 23 -8.18 13.30 21.93
CA ALA A 23 -9.44 12.96 22.58
C ALA A 23 -10.54 13.98 22.27
N HIS A 24 -10.24 15.29 22.33
CA HIS A 24 -11.19 16.35 22.03
C HIS A 24 -11.59 16.36 20.55
N MET A 25 -10.63 16.26 19.63
CA MET A 25 -10.90 16.32 18.19
C MET A 25 -11.61 15.07 17.67
N GLU A 26 -11.28 13.89 18.20
CA GLU A 26 -12.02 12.66 17.92
C GLU A 26 -13.45 12.74 18.43
N GLY A 27 -13.64 13.24 19.66
CA GLY A 27 -14.97 13.46 20.23
C GLY A 27 -15.82 14.42 19.41
N LEU A 28 -15.24 15.54 18.98
CA LEU A 28 -15.90 16.50 18.10
C LEU A 28 -16.28 15.85 16.76
N THR A 29 -15.34 15.14 16.12
CA THR A 29 -15.58 14.50 14.83
C THR A 29 -16.67 13.44 14.92
N ARG A 30 -16.65 12.58 15.94
CA ARG A 30 -17.70 11.57 16.19
C ARG A 30 -19.06 12.23 16.42
N HIS A 31 -19.11 13.31 17.22
CA HIS A 31 -20.36 14.04 17.48
C HIS A 31 -20.96 14.62 16.19
N VAL A 32 -20.15 15.27 15.36
CA VAL A 32 -20.61 15.87 14.09
C VAL A 32 -21.14 14.79 13.15
N PHE A 33 -20.38 13.68 12.94
CA PHE A 33 -20.83 12.60 12.05
C PHE A 33 -22.11 11.93 12.56
N LYS A 34 -22.20 11.69 13.86
CA LYS A 34 -23.41 11.12 14.46
C LYS A 34 -24.62 12.05 14.31
N SER A 35 -24.44 13.33 14.61
CA SER A 35 -25.55 14.30 14.61
C SER A 35 -26.05 14.64 13.20
N VAL A 36 -25.14 14.76 12.22
CA VAL A 36 -25.46 15.20 10.86
C VAL A 36 -25.79 14.04 9.94
N ARG A 37 -25.10 12.91 10.08
CA ARG A 37 -25.19 11.78 9.16
C ARG A 37 -25.72 10.49 9.79
N GLY A 38 -25.89 10.44 11.11
CA GLY A 38 -26.27 9.23 11.82
C GLY A 38 -25.20 8.12 11.82
N ILE A 39 -23.95 8.45 11.47
CA ILE A 39 -22.84 7.51 11.37
C ILE A 39 -22.09 7.46 12.69
N ASP A 40 -21.89 6.25 13.21
CA ASP A 40 -20.99 5.99 14.33
C ASP A 40 -19.58 5.74 13.80
N LEU A 41 -18.64 6.56 14.23
CA LEU A 41 -17.22 6.40 13.92
C LEU A 41 -16.51 5.60 15.03
N PRO A 42 -15.35 4.96 14.74
CA PRO A 42 -14.59 4.21 15.73
C PRO A 42 -14.19 5.03 16.97
N ASP A 43 -14.01 4.36 18.09
CA ASP A 43 -13.52 4.93 19.34
C ASP A 43 -12.51 4.00 19.99
N PRO A 44 -11.23 4.37 20.10
CA PRO A 44 -10.56 5.54 19.48
C PRO A 44 -10.36 5.38 17.96
N PHE A 45 -9.97 6.45 17.27
CA PHE A 45 -9.51 6.34 15.89
C PHE A 45 -8.18 5.58 15.85
N GLN A 46 -7.97 4.84 14.75
CA GLN A 46 -6.71 4.13 14.54
C GLN A 46 -5.52 5.10 14.51
N ARG A 47 -4.47 4.76 15.25
CA ARG A 47 -3.20 5.51 15.26
C ARG A 47 -2.22 4.83 14.32
N LEU A 48 -1.58 5.61 13.48
CA LEU A 48 -0.48 5.17 12.63
C LEU A 48 0.69 6.13 12.85
N THR A 49 1.88 5.60 13.03
CA THR A 49 3.07 6.45 12.93
C THR A 49 3.32 6.82 11.48
N PHE A 50 4.05 7.91 11.24
CA PHE A 50 4.44 8.29 9.89
C PHE A 50 5.22 7.15 9.20
N ALA A 51 6.13 6.52 9.93
CA ALA A 51 6.92 5.40 9.41
C ALA A 51 6.04 4.22 8.99
N ASP A 52 5.09 3.80 9.85
CA ASP A 52 4.17 2.71 9.53
C ASP A 52 3.26 3.04 8.34
N ALA A 53 2.76 4.29 8.27
CA ALA A 53 1.92 4.73 7.16
C ALA A 53 2.68 4.69 5.83
N MET A 54 3.89 5.22 5.79
CA MET A 54 4.74 5.19 4.59
C MET A 54 5.16 3.78 4.21
N GLU A 55 5.58 2.97 5.19
CA GLU A 55 6.03 1.60 4.95
C GLU A 55 4.91 0.70 4.41
N THR A 56 3.71 0.85 4.96
CA THR A 56 2.57 -0.03 4.67
C THR A 56 1.73 0.45 3.49
N TYR A 57 1.62 1.77 3.28
CA TYR A 57 0.69 2.33 2.29
C TYR A 57 1.35 3.29 1.29
N GLY A 58 2.62 3.62 1.46
CA GLY A 58 3.33 4.58 0.60
C GLY A 58 2.84 6.03 0.76
N SER A 59 2.01 6.33 1.74
CA SER A 59 1.39 7.64 1.94
C SER A 59 1.20 7.95 3.42
N ASP A 60 1.37 9.21 3.81
CA ASP A 60 1.04 9.72 5.14
C ASP A 60 -0.48 9.95 5.36
N LYS A 61 -1.28 9.74 4.30
CA LYS A 61 -2.75 9.89 4.31
C LYS A 61 -3.42 8.70 3.62
N PRO A 62 -3.22 7.47 4.12
CA PRO A 62 -3.73 6.28 3.46
C PRO A 62 -5.25 6.20 3.54
N ASP A 63 -5.88 5.74 2.46
CA ASP A 63 -7.28 5.32 2.49
C ASP A 63 -7.38 3.85 2.90
N LEU A 64 -7.63 3.60 4.18
CA LEU A 64 -7.66 2.25 4.75
C LEU A 64 -8.83 1.39 4.26
N ARG A 65 -9.79 1.96 3.54
CA ARG A 65 -10.96 1.22 3.01
C ARG A 65 -10.58 0.22 1.93
N TYR A 66 -9.47 0.44 1.24
CA TYR A 66 -9.00 -0.48 0.19
C TYR A 66 -8.41 -1.78 0.74
N GLY A 67 -7.91 -1.80 1.96
CA GLY A 67 -7.33 -2.99 2.60
C GLY A 67 -6.04 -3.51 1.99
N MET A 68 -5.55 -2.92 0.89
CA MET A 68 -4.30 -3.31 0.24
C MET A 68 -3.10 -2.69 0.93
N GLN A 69 -2.09 -3.51 1.22
CA GLN A 69 -0.87 -3.09 1.89
C GLN A 69 0.34 -3.42 1.02
N LEU A 70 1.31 -2.52 1.04
CA LEU A 70 2.60 -2.75 0.42
C LEU A 70 3.38 -3.80 1.23
N GLN A 71 3.97 -4.76 0.52
CA GLN A 71 4.78 -5.83 1.10
C GLN A 71 6.25 -5.59 0.76
N ASP A 72 7.12 -5.67 1.76
CA ASP A 72 8.56 -5.71 1.49
C ASP A 72 8.92 -7.08 0.91
N VAL A 73 9.43 -7.08 -0.31
CA VAL A 73 9.83 -8.30 -1.01
C VAL A 73 11.33 -8.32 -1.34
N LYS A 74 12.09 -7.33 -0.86
CA LYS A 74 13.53 -7.18 -1.15
C LYS A 74 14.31 -8.44 -0.77
N GLY A 75 14.07 -8.99 0.43
CA GLY A 75 14.78 -10.20 0.88
C GLY A 75 14.54 -11.42 -0.01
N PHE A 76 13.39 -11.53 -0.66
CA PHE A 76 13.13 -12.61 -1.63
C PHE A 76 13.80 -12.33 -2.97
N THR A 77 13.74 -11.09 -3.44
CA THR A 77 14.30 -10.74 -4.76
C THR A 77 15.81 -10.77 -4.78
N ASP A 78 16.49 -10.49 -3.67
CA ASP A 78 17.94 -10.58 -3.54
C ASP A 78 18.46 -12.01 -3.71
N THR A 79 17.66 -13.01 -3.31
CA THR A 79 18.00 -14.44 -3.46
C THR A 79 17.53 -15.05 -4.78
N SER A 80 16.81 -14.28 -5.60
CA SER A 80 16.35 -14.71 -6.93
C SER A 80 17.40 -14.48 -8.02
N ASP A 81 17.16 -15.05 -9.20
CA ASP A 81 17.98 -14.78 -10.39
C ASP A 81 17.50 -13.55 -11.19
N PHE A 82 16.57 -12.77 -10.64
CA PHE A 82 16.05 -11.56 -11.29
C PHE A 82 16.97 -10.36 -11.03
N ASN A 83 17.95 -10.18 -11.90
CA ASN A 83 19.01 -9.19 -11.72
C ASN A 83 18.53 -7.73 -11.62
N ALA A 84 17.40 -7.40 -12.24
CA ALA A 84 16.90 -6.02 -12.21
C ALA A 84 16.59 -5.49 -10.80
N PHE A 85 16.34 -6.39 -9.82
CA PHE A 85 16.05 -6.02 -8.44
C PHE A 85 17.25 -6.11 -7.49
N LYS A 86 18.39 -6.67 -7.94
CA LYS A 86 19.56 -6.85 -7.06
C LYS A 86 20.26 -5.56 -6.67
N SER A 87 20.27 -4.57 -7.57
CA SER A 87 21.04 -3.33 -7.40
C SER A 87 20.19 -2.13 -6.96
N VAL A 88 18.91 -2.36 -6.61
CA VAL A 88 18.01 -1.28 -6.20
C VAL A 88 17.92 -1.20 -4.67
N GLU A 89 17.60 -0.03 -4.15
CA GLU A 89 17.48 0.22 -2.73
C GLU A 89 16.29 -0.54 -2.12
N THR A 90 15.13 -0.44 -2.74
CA THR A 90 13.87 -0.93 -2.22
C THR A 90 13.15 -1.77 -3.28
N VAL A 91 12.56 -2.89 -2.87
CA VAL A 91 11.60 -3.64 -3.70
C VAL A 91 10.36 -3.89 -2.87
N LYS A 92 9.25 -3.31 -3.29
CA LYS A 92 7.95 -3.57 -2.68
C LYS A 92 7.00 -4.22 -3.68
N GLY A 93 6.02 -4.92 -3.15
CA GLY A 93 4.96 -5.53 -3.91
C GLY A 93 3.60 -5.19 -3.35
N ILE A 94 2.57 -5.31 -4.19
CA ILE A 94 1.17 -5.23 -3.82
C ILE A 94 0.43 -6.43 -4.38
N ILE A 95 -0.42 -7.05 -3.56
CA ILE A 95 -1.20 -8.21 -3.95
C ILE A 95 -2.60 -7.73 -4.31
N ILE A 96 -3.07 -8.11 -5.48
CA ILE A 96 -4.43 -7.83 -5.93
C ILE A 96 -5.21 -9.15 -5.91
N GLU A 97 -6.16 -9.24 -5.00
CA GLU A 97 -7.05 -10.40 -4.87
C GLU A 97 -7.83 -10.63 -6.17
N GLY A 98 -7.83 -11.87 -6.63
CA GLY A 98 -8.46 -12.24 -7.90
C GLY A 98 -7.86 -11.58 -9.15
N GLY A 99 -6.69 -10.97 -9.04
CA GLY A 99 -6.03 -10.23 -10.12
C GLY A 99 -5.37 -11.13 -11.19
N ALA A 100 -5.31 -12.44 -10.99
CA ALA A 100 -4.80 -13.37 -12.02
C ALA A 100 -5.61 -13.31 -13.33
N LYS A 101 -6.87 -12.83 -13.28
CA LYS A 101 -7.73 -12.58 -14.45
C LYS A 101 -7.24 -11.42 -15.34
N TYR A 102 -6.33 -10.58 -14.88
CA TYR A 102 -5.82 -9.47 -15.69
C TYR A 102 -5.17 -10.00 -16.97
N SER A 103 -5.63 -9.44 -18.08
CA SER A 103 -5.08 -9.72 -19.41
C SER A 103 -3.69 -9.07 -19.55
N ARG A 104 -2.93 -9.50 -20.56
CA ARG A 104 -1.67 -8.86 -20.90
C ARG A 104 -1.83 -7.35 -21.12
N LYS A 105 -2.90 -6.95 -21.80
CA LYS A 105 -3.23 -5.54 -22.05
C LYS A 105 -3.40 -4.76 -20.76
N ASN A 106 -4.13 -5.31 -19.78
CA ASN A 106 -4.29 -4.64 -18.48
C ASN A 106 -2.94 -4.45 -17.76
N ILE A 107 -2.08 -5.46 -17.80
CA ILE A 107 -0.75 -5.39 -17.17
C ILE A 107 0.14 -4.36 -17.90
N ASP A 108 0.06 -4.30 -19.22
CA ASP A 108 0.82 -3.32 -20.01
C ASP A 108 0.32 -1.88 -19.71
N GLU A 109 -1.00 -1.66 -19.59
CA GLU A 109 -1.59 -0.38 -19.18
C GLU A 109 -1.14 0.05 -17.76
N LEU A 110 -1.11 -0.87 -16.80
CA LEU A 110 -0.58 -0.63 -15.46
C LEU A 110 0.92 -0.33 -15.49
N THR A 111 1.67 -1.05 -16.32
CA THR A 111 3.11 -0.78 -16.51
C THR A 111 3.35 0.64 -17.05
N ASP A 112 2.54 1.09 -17.99
CA ASP A 112 2.64 2.46 -18.49
C ASP A 112 2.15 3.50 -17.47
N PHE A 113 1.21 3.12 -16.61
CA PHE A 113 0.77 3.97 -15.51
C PHE A 113 1.89 4.23 -14.50
N VAL A 114 2.57 3.21 -14.00
CA VAL A 114 3.64 3.36 -13.01
C VAL A 114 4.86 4.12 -13.56
N LYS A 115 5.10 4.07 -14.86
CA LYS A 115 6.15 4.89 -15.51
C LYS A 115 5.92 6.41 -15.38
N LYS A 116 4.65 6.85 -15.24
CA LYS A 116 4.34 8.26 -14.96
C LYS A 116 4.89 8.71 -13.62
N TYR A 117 5.08 7.78 -12.70
CA TYR A 117 5.71 7.98 -11.38
C TYR A 117 7.22 7.67 -11.39
N LYS A 118 7.83 7.58 -12.58
CA LYS A 118 9.26 7.35 -12.82
C LYS A 118 9.74 5.91 -12.54
N ALA A 119 8.85 4.97 -12.24
CA ALA A 119 9.23 3.58 -12.13
C ALA A 119 9.72 3.03 -13.49
N LYS A 120 10.79 2.24 -13.50
CA LYS A 120 11.38 1.67 -14.72
C LYS A 120 10.50 0.59 -15.35
N GLY A 121 9.63 -0.03 -14.56
CA GLY A 121 8.71 -1.06 -15.01
C GLY A 121 7.90 -1.65 -13.86
N LEU A 122 6.96 -2.53 -14.19
CA LEU A 122 6.12 -3.26 -13.25
C LEU A 122 6.35 -4.75 -13.45
N ALA A 123 7.02 -5.39 -12.49
CA ALA A 123 7.15 -6.84 -12.47
C ALA A 123 5.87 -7.47 -11.90
N TRP A 124 5.56 -8.69 -12.30
CA TRP A 124 4.38 -9.37 -11.83
C TRP A 124 4.53 -10.89 -11.82
N MET A 125 3.75 -11.54 -10.96
CA MET A 125 3.57 -12.99 -10.90
C MET A 125 2.15 -13.30 -10.49
N LYS A 126 1.54 -14.36 -11.03
CA LYS A 126 0.17 -14.81 -10.71
C LYS A 126 0.22 -16.02 -9.79
N GLY A 127 -0.68 -16.08 -8.81
CA GLY A 127 -0.84 -17.23 -7.93
C GLY A 127 -1.67 -18.34 -8.59
N GLU A 128 -1.11 -19.56 -8.67
CA GLU A 128 -1.80 -20.75 -9.15
C GLU A 128 -1.25 -22.00 -8.46
N LYS A 129 -2.14 -22.82 -7.87
CA LYS A 129 -1.81 -24.11 -7.23
C LYS A 129 -0.71 -24.00 -6.16
N GLY A 130 -0.77 -22.93 -5.35
CA GLY A 130 0.18 -22.69 -4.27
C GLY A 130 1.57 -22.26 -4.73
N ALA A 131 1.72 -21.80 -5.95
CA ALA A 131 2.98 -21.31 -6.52
C ALA A 131 2.74 -20.08 -7.41
N PHE A 132 3.83 -19.45 -7.85
CA PHE A 132 3.74 -18.35 -8.79
C PHE A 132 3.96 -18.82 -10.22
N ILE A 133 3.19 -18.27 -11.16
CA ILE A 133 3.32 -18.49 -12.60
C ILE A 133 3.40 -17.17 -13.37
N GLY A 134 3.98 -17.24 -14.55
CA GLY A 134 4.06 -16.10 -15.48
C GLY A 134 5.00 -14.98 -15.01
N GLY A 135 5.07 -13.91 -15.79
CA GLY A 135 5.91 -12.75 -15.50
C GLY A 135 7.36 -13.12 -15.21
N ILE A 136 7.82 -12.76 -14.03
CA ILE A 136 9.20 -13.02 -13.57
C ILE A 136 9.33 -14.29 -12.72
N SER A 137 8.30 -15.11 -12.55
CA SER A 137 8.31 -16.30 -11.69
C SER A 137 9.44 -17.28 -12.00
N LYS A 138 9.85 -17.42 -13.27
CA LYS A 138 10.93 -18.29 -13.71
C LYS A 138 12.31 -17.96 -13.11
N PHE A 139 12.49 -16.77 -12.55
CA PHE A 139 13.74 -16.35 -11.91
C PHE A 139 13.76 -16.69 -10.40
N PHE A 140 12.70 -17.28 -9.88
CA PHE A 140 12.57 -17.69 -8.49
C PHE A 140 12.53 -19.21 -8.41
N SER A 141 13.39 -19.82 -7.60
CA SER A 141 13.38 -21.26 -7.39
C SER A 141 12.03 -21.71 -6.77
N GLU A 142 11.65 -22.97 -6.97
CA GLU A 142 10.39 -23.49 -6.43
C GLU A 142 10.26 -23.31 -4.91
N ASN A 143 11.35 -23.52 -4.15
CA ASN A 143 11.35 -23.32 -2.70
C ASN A 143 11.15 -21.83 -2.34
N LEU A 144 11.78 -20.92 -3.08
CA LEU A 144 11.65 -19.49 -2.87
C LEU A 144 10.21 -19.04 -3.18
N GLN A 145 9.62 -19.53 -4.27
CA GLN A 145 8.24 -19.24 -4.63
C GLN A 145 7.26 -19.70 -3.54
N LYS A 146 7.40 -20.92 -3.02
CA LYS A 146 6.55 -21.43 -1.93
C LYS A 146 6.67 -20.59 -0.68
N THR A 147 7.90 -20.30 -0.25
CA THR A 147 8.16 -19.47 0.93
C THR A 147 7.54 -18.08 0.78
N MET A 148 7.67 -17.48 -0.40
CA MET A 148 7.14 -16.18 -0.71
C MET A 148 5.61 -16.19 -0.75
N PHE A 149 5.02 -17.23 -1.37
CA PHE A 149 3.57 -17.42 -1.45
C PHE A 149 2.92 -17.49 -0.07
N GLU A 150 3.50 -18.29 0.85
CA GLU A 150 3.04 -18.43 2.23
C GLU A 150 3.23 -17.13 3.03
N LYS A 151 4.44 -16.56 3.02
CA LYS A 151 4.74 -15.37 3.83
C LYS A 151 3.97 -14.14 3.42
N LEU A 152 3.68 -13.98 2.15
CA LEU A 152 2.89 -12.86 1.62
C LEU A 152 1.38 -13.15 1.64
N SER A 153 0.96 -14.34 2.10
CA SER A 153 -0.45 -14.76 2.14
C SER A 153 -1.15 -14.65 0.78
N VAL A 154 -0.45 -15.02 -0.29
CA VAL A 154 -1.01 -15.03 -1.65
C VAL A 154 -1.94 -16.22 -1.82
N ASN A 155 -3.06 -16.06 -2.49
CA ASN A 155 -4.00 -17.13 -2.82
C ASN A 155 -3.97 -17.45 -4.32
N ASP A 156 -4.49 -18.61 -4.65
CA ASP A 156 -4.76 -18.97 -6.05
C ASP A 156 -5.74 -17.98 -6.67
N GLY A 157 -5.38 -17.45 -7.82
CA GLY A 157 -6.16 -16.42 -8.49
C GLY A 157 -5.71 -14.98 -8.22
N ASP A 158 -4.77 -14.74 -7.31
CA ASP A 158 -4.21 -13.43 -7.05
C ASP A 158 -3.10 -13.06 -8.04
N ILE A 159 -2.74 -11.79 -8.08
CA ILE A 159 -1.54 -11.32 -8.77
C ILE A 159 -0.71 -10.47 -7.82
N LEU A 160 0.58 -10.71 -7.79
CA LEU A 160 1.58 -9.88 -7.12
C LEU A 160 2.23 -8.97 -8.14
N PHE A 161 2.09 -7.66 -7.97
CA PHE A 161 2.87 -6.66 -8.69
C PHE A 161 4.03 -6.19 -7.83
N MET A 162 5.18 -5.89 -8.45
CA MET A 162 6.39 -5.47 -7.75
C MET A 162 7.09 -4.35 -8.51
N ILE A 163 7.62 -3.39 -7.77
CA ILE A 163 8.49 -2.34 -8.27
C ILE A 163 9.78 -2.32 -7.45
N GLY A 164 10.91 -2.20 -8.13
CA GLY A 164 12.22 -2.02 -7.50
C GLY A 164 12.89 -0.77 -8.04
N ASP A 165 13.20 0.19 -7.15
CA ASP A 165 13.90 1.44 -7.45
C ASP A 165 14.31 2.13 -6.13
N ASP A 166 14.58 3.45 -6.17
CA ASP A 166 14.70 4.29 -4.98
C ASP A 166 13.38 4.29 -4.21
N SER A 167 13.43 4.31 -2.86
CA SER A 167 12.25 4.22 -2.00
C SER A 167 11.14 5.20 -2.37
N SER A 168 11.50 6.46 -2.66
CA SER A 168 10.52 7.49 -3.04
C SER A 168 9.76 7.16 -4.34
N ILE A 169 10.42 6.53 -5.30
CA ILE A 169 9.78 6.11 -6.56
C ILE A 169 8.84 4.93 -6.30
N VAL A 170 9.32 3.93 -5.55
CA VAL A 170 8.54 2.73 -5.23
C VAL A 170 7.24 3.08 -4.50
N LEU A 171 7.33 3.91 -3.44
CA LEU A 171 6.17 4.30 -2.62
C LEU A 171 5.16 5.16 -3.38
N ASN A 172 5.60 5.95 -4.35
CA ASN A 172 4.69 6.78 -5.16
C ASN A 172 4.06 6.02 -6.34
N ALA A 173 4.65 4.92 -6.78
CA ALA A 173 4.22 4.20 -7.98
C ALA A 173 3.33 2.98 -7.70
N LEU A 174 3.41 2.41 -6.49
CA LEU A 174 2.54 1.32 -6.01
C LEU A 174 1.37 1.85 -5.22
#